data_6e6b7d9c8b38a4d19966d8c4c55488b5
#
_entry.id   6e6b7d9c8b38a4d19966d8c4c55488b5
#
_cell.length_a   1.000
_cell.length_b   1.000
_cell.length_c   1.000
_cell.angle_alpha   90.00
_cell.angle_beta   90.00
_cell.angle_gamma   90.00
#
_symmetry.space_group_name_H-M   'P 1'
#
loop_
_entity.id
_entity.type
_entity.pdbx_description
1 polymer ?
#
loop_
_entity_poly.entity_id
_entity_poly.type
_entity_poly.pdbx_seq_one_letter_code
_entity_poly.pdbx_strand_id
1 'polypeptide(L)'
;DSALEIVGTLLSVSKNKTIAFVKTKAISAGALISLASGRLVMRKNTTIGDCAPITYSKEGPKALGEKFQSPLRAKFRALAKRNGYPETLAESMVTGEMVVYAVEMDGKTVYMDSQAFDDLSQAEKERVSSKKTVVGKGELLTMNDSEALGFGFSSMSVDNIDEMLQRME
;
A
#
# COMPACT_ATOMS: atom_id res chain seq x y z
N ASP A 1 5.71 4.51 -20.23
CA ASP A 1 6.17 3.94 -18.94
C ASP A 1 5.70 2.50 -18.82
N SER A 2 6.66 1.55 -18.91
CA SER A 2 6.38 0.11 -18.98
C SER A 2 5.57 -0.41 -17.78
N ALA A 3 5.76 0.15 -16.59
CA ALA A 3 5.01 -0.24 -15.40
C ALA A 3 3.52 0.10 -15.54
N LEU A 4 3.17 1.26 -16.09
CA LEU A 4 1.79 1.65 -16.34
C LEU A 4 1.13 0.83 -17.45
N GLU A 5 1.89 0.40 -18.46
CA GLU A 5 1.41 -0.52 -19.49
C GLU A 5 1.08 -1.91 -18.90
N ILE A 6 1.95 -2.43 -18.04
CA ILE A 6 1.71 -3.69 -17.31
C ILE A 6 0.46 -3.57 -16.44
N VAL A 7 0.33 -2.47 -15.69
CA VAL A 7 -0.86 -2.20 -14.88
C VAL A 7 -2.13 -2.17 -15.75
N GLY A 8 -2.08 -1.47 -16.90
CA GLY A 8 -3.20 -1.45 -17.85
C GLY A 8 -3.62 -2.85 -18.31
N THR A 9 -2.66 -3.70 -18.62
CA THR A 9 -2.89 -5.09 -19.00
C THR A 9 -3.53 -5.90 -17.86
N LEU A 10 -3.00 -5.77 -16.63
CA LEU A 10 -3.57 -6.46 -15.47
C LEU A 10 -5.01 -6.01 -15.17
N LEU A 11 -5.30 -4.72 -15.34
CA LEU A 11 -6.65 -4.17 -15.14
C LEU A 11 -7.67 -4.63 -16.20
N SER A 12 -7.22 -5.04 -17.38
CA SER A 12 -8.08 -5.61 -18.42
C SER A 12 -8.49 -7.05 -18.14
N VAL A 13 -7.83 -7.73 -17.21
CA VAL A 13 -8.14 -9.09 -16.77
C VAL A 13 -8.99 -9.06 -15.51
N SER A 14 -9.94 -9.99 -15.38
CA SER A 14 -10.71 -10.15 -14.14
C SER A 14 -9.80 -10.32 -12.93
N LYS A 15 -10.05 -9.57 -11.85
CA LYS A 15 -9.18 -9.56 -10.67
C LYS A 15 -8.96 -10.93 -10.03
N ASN A 16 -9.93 -11.84 -10.12
CA ASN A 16 -9.84 -13.21 -9.60
C ASN A 16 -8.92 -14.14 -10.42
N LYS A 17 -8.37 -13.66 -11.53
CA LYS A 17 -7.48 -14.44 -12.43
C LYS A 17 -6.01 -14.04 -12.30
N THR A 18 -5.69 -13.08 -11.45
CA THR A 18 -4.31 -12.58 -11.30
C THR A 18 -3.85 -12.61 -9.85
N ILE A 19 -2.64 -13.10 -9.64
CA ILE A 19 -1.98 -13.14 -8.34
C ILE A 19 -0.58 -12.57 -8.52
N ALA A 20 -0.22 -11.59 -7.69
CA ALA A 20 1.16 -11.16 -7.53
C ALA A 20 1.80 -11.97 -6.40
N PHE A 21 2.90 -12.66 -6.69
CA PHE A 21 3.71 -13.35 -5.71
C PHE A 21 5.04 -12.61 -5.51
N VAL A 22 5.20 -11.95 -4.37
CA VAL A 22 6.44 -11.25 -4.04
C VAL A 22 7.46 -12.25 -3.52
N LYS A 23 8.44 -12.60 -4.37
CA LYS A 23 9.48 -13.59 -4.08
C LYS A 23 10.65 -13.02 -3.30
N THR A 24 11.01 -11.75 -3.55
CA THR A 24 12.14 -11.07 -2.89
C THR A 24 11.74 -9.69 -2.38
N LYS A 25 11.40 -8.78 -3.27
CA LYS A 25 10.91 -7.44 -2.94
C LYS A 25 10.02 -6.90 -4.07
N ALA A 26 9.08 -6.06 -3.72
CA ALA A 26 8.23 -5.31 -4.65
C ALA A 26 8.30 -3.82 -4.30
N ILE A 27 9.36 -3.15 -4.73
CA ILE A 27 9.61 -1.72 -4.46
C ILE A 27 9.30 -0.90 -5.71
N SER A 28 8.77 0.32 -5.53
CA SER A 28 8.46 1.27 -6.61
C SER A 28 7.51 0.66 -7.65
N ALA A 29 7.92 0.53 -8.91
CA ALA A 29 7.13 -0.10 -9.97
C ALA A 29 6.65 -1.52 -9.60
N GLY A 30 7.46 -2.29 -8.86
CA GLY A 30 7.08 -3.61 -8.37
C GLY A 30 5.86 -3.59 -7.45
N ALA A 31 5.77 -2.61 -6.56
CA ALA A 31 4.60 -2.44 -5.69
C ALA A 31 3.36 -2.03 -6.51
N LEU A 32 3.51 -1.09 -7.43
CA LEU A 32 2.43 -0.64 -8.31
C LEU A 32 1.82 -1.82 -9.11
N ILE A 33 2.67 -2.64 -9.72
CA ILE A 33 2.26 -3.83 -10.48
C ILE A 33 1.59 -4.85 -9.54
N SER A 34 2.16 -5.08 -8.35
CA SER A 34 1.60 -6.01 -7.37
C SER A 34 0.19 -5.60 -6.92
N LEU A 35 -0.03 -4.31 -6.64
CA LEU A 35 -1.34 -3.78 -6.24
C LEU A 35 -2.37 -3.79 -7.38
N ALA A 36 -1.93 -3.83 -8.64
CA ALA A 36 -2.81 -3.96 -9.80
C ALA A 36 -3.31 -5.40 -10.03
N SER A 37 -2.62 -6.40 -9.48
CA SER A 37 -3.07 -7.80 -9.50
C SER A 37 -4.27 -7.97 -8.56
N GLY A 38 -5.12 -8.96 -8.85
CA GLY A 38 -6.34 -9.16 -8.06
C GLY A 38 -6.12 -9.69 -6.65
N ARG A 39 -4.98 -10.34 -6.43
CA ARG A 39 -4.55 -10.84 -5.11
C ARG A 39 -3.04 -10.65 -4.95
N LEU A 40 -2.63 -10.28 -3.75
CA LEU A 40 -1.23 -10.20 -3.35
C LEU A 40 -0.90 -11.33 -2.36
N VAL A 41 0.19 -12.03 -2.61
CA VAL A 41 0.79 -13.01 -1.70
C VAL A 41 2.26 -12.69 -1.56
N MET A 42 2.79 -12.76 -0.36
CA MET A 42 4.20 -12.48 -0.09
C MET A 42 4.92 -13.70 0.47
N ARG A 43 6.14 -13.91 -0.01
CA ARG A 43 7.05 -14.82 0.66
C ARG A 43 7.51 -14.20 1.98
N LYS A 44 7.74 -15.02 3.00
CA LYS A 44 8.33 -14.57 4.28
C LYS A 44 9.65 -13.82 4.06
N ASN A 45 9.89 -12.80 4.86
CA ASN A 45 11.08 -11.95 4.81
C ASN A 45 11.22 -11.16 3.48
N THR A 46 10.11 -10.77 2.88
CA THR A 46 10.08 -9.88 1.71
C THR A 46 9.45 -8.54 2.05
N THR A 47 9.58 -7.56 1.17
CA THR A 47 9.10 -6.19 1.39
C THR A 47 8.33 -5.67 0.18
N ILE A 48 7.39 -4.75 0.45
CA ILE A 48 6.59 -4.06 -0.56
C ILE A 48 6.35 -2.61 -0.15
N GLY A 49 6.44 -1.67 -1.09
CA GLY A 49 6.17 -0.25 -0.86
C GLY A 49 7.18 0.67 -1.53
N ASP A 50 7.45 1.82 -0.90
CA ASP A 50 8.41 2.84 -1.35
C ASP A 50 8.26 3.20 -2.84
N CYS A 51 7.23 3.98 -3.14
CA CYS A 51 6.81 4.25 -4.52
C CYS A 51 6.86 5.75 -4.87
N ALA A 52 7.58 6.56 -4.09
CA ALA A 52 7.72 7.98 -4.42
C ALA A 52 8.41 8.14 -5.79
N PRO A 53 7.88 8.98 -6.67
CA PRO A 53 8.56 9.29 -7.92
C PRO A 53 9.81 10.11 -7.60
N ILE A 54 10.97 9.66 -8.10
CA ILE A 54 12.27 10.29 -7.87
C ILE A 54 12.93 10.71 -9.17
N THR A 55 13.80 11.72 -9.08
CA THR A 55 14.80 12.06 -10.10
C THR A 55 16.19 11.97 -9.50
N TYR A 56 17.19 11.77 -10.33
CA TYR A 56 18.58 11.75 -9.92
C TYR A 56 19.24 13.10 -10.23
N SER A 57 19.86 13.69 -9.21
CA SER A 57 20.68 14.89 -9.31
C SER A 57 22.13 14.58 -8.95
N LYS A 58 23.03 15.57 -9.10
CA LYS A 58 24.43 15.43 -8.64
C LYS A 58 24.55 15.20 -7.13
N GLU A 59 23.51 15.58 -6.37
CA GLU A 59 23.43 15.43 -4.92
C GLU A 59 22.79 14.12 -4.50
N GLY A 60 22.36 13.28 -5.46
CA GLY A 60 21.69 11.99 -5.22
C GLY A 60 20.21 11.98 -5.66
N PRO A 61 19.46 10.94 -5.25
CA PRO A 61 18.05 10.83 -5.57
C PRO A 61 17.23 11.90 -4.82
N LYS A 62 16.28 12.52 -5.50
CA LYS A 62 15.37 13.53 -4.97
C LYS A 62 13.94 13.21 -5.34
N ALA A 63 13.04 13.27 -4.37
CA ALA A 63 11.61 13.11 -4.63
C ALA A 63 11.09 14.20 -5.56
N LEU A 64 10.30 13.82 -6.55
CA LEU A 64 9.59 14.75 -7.41
C LEU A 64 8.44 15.41 -6.65
N GLY A 65 8.13 16.66 -7.02
CA GLY A 65 7.10 17.45 -6.37
C GLY A 65 5.66 16.95 -6.66
N GLU A 66 4.71 17.65 -6.07
CA GLU A 66 3.28 17.33 -6.07
C GLU A 66 2.68 17.03 -7.44
N LYS A 67 3.12 17.76 -8.48
CA LYS A 67 2.68 17.54 -9.88
C LYS A 67 2.88 16.08 -10.34
N PHE A 68 3.91 15.41 -9.84
CA PHE A 68 4.22 14.01 -10.18
C PHE A 68 3.66 13.02 -9.17
N GLN A 69 3.59 13.40 -7.90
CA GLN A 69 3.06 12.54 -6.84
C GLN A 69 1.54 12.42 -6.90
N SER A 70 0.81 13.50 -7.14
CA SER A 70 -0.65 13.52 -7.12
C SER A 70 -1.31 12.52 -8.08
N PRO A 71 -0.93 12.45 -9.38
CA PRO A 71 -1.49 11.44 -10.28
C PRO A 71 -1.17 10.01 -9.85
N LEU A 72 0.02 9.78 -9.31
CA LEU A 72 0.44 8.47 -8.83
C LEU A 72 -0.34 8.05 -7.58
N ARG A 73 -0.54 8.97 -6.61
CA ARG A 73 -1.41 8.72 -5.44
C ARG A 73 -2.82 8.34 -5.88
N ALA A 74 -3.39 9.08 -6.83
CA ALA A 74 -4.72 8.75 -7.36
C ALA A 74 -4.77 7.35 -7.96
N LYS A 75 -3.71 6.91 -8.66
CA LYS A 75 -3.61 5.56 -9.19
C LYS A 75 -3.55 4.52 -8.05
N PHE A 76 -2.72 4.73 -7.03
CA PHE A 76 -2.63 3.83 -5.87
C PHE A 76 -3.97 3.73 -5.12
N ARG A 77 -4.65 4.85 -4.90
CA ARG A 77 -5.98 4.88 -4.29
C ARG A 77 -7.00 4.08 -5.12
N ALA A 78 -7.01 4.23 -6.43
CA ALA A 78 -7.91 3.50 -7.32
C ALA A 78 -7.65 1.98 -7.28
N LEU A 79 -6.38 1.54 -7.28
CA LEU A 79 -6.00 0.15 -7.17
C LEU A 79 -6.37 -0.44 -5.80
N ALA A 80 -6.14 0.32 -4.72
CA ALA A 80 -6.53 -0.07 -3.37
C ALA A 80 -8.04 -0.27 -3.26
N LYS A 81 -8.82 0.69 -3.75
CA LYS A 81 -10.28 0.59 -3.77
C LYS A 81 -10.77 -0.62 -4.57
N ARG A 82 -10.18 -0.89 -5.74
CA ARG A 82 -10.53 -2.06 -6.57
C ARG A 82 -10.33 -3.38 -5.82
N ASN A 83 -9.28 -3.50 -5.05
CA ASN A 83 -8.86 -4.74 -4.40
C ASN A 83 -9.20 -4.82 -2.90
N GLY A 84 -9.83 -3.77 -2.33
CA GLY A 84 -10.21 -3.73 -0.92
C GLY A 84 -9.05 -3.48 0.03
N TYR A 85 -7.96 -2.89 -0.44
CA TYR A 85 -6.84 -2.47 0.40
C TYR A 85 -7.12 -1.13 1.09
N PRO A 86 -6.47 -0.83 2.23
CA PRO A 86 -6.57 0.49 2.86
C PRO A 86 -6.03 1.59 1.94
N GLU A 87 -6.93 2.46 1.47
CA GLU A 87 -6.59 3.50 0.48
C GLU A 87 -5.53 4.47 1.01
N THR A 88 -5.67 4.94 2.25
CA THR A 88 -4.72 5.87 2.89
C THR A 88 -3.32 5.28 3.02
N LEU A 89 -3.22 4.00 3.37
CA LEU A 89 -1.93 3.30 3.43
C LEU A 89 -1.31 3.14 2.04
N ALA A 90 -2.12 2.84 1.01
CA ALA A 90 -1.62 2.76 -0.36
C ALA A 90 -1.07 4.12 -0.84
N GLU A 91 -1.75 5.23 -0.54
CA GLU A 91 -1.29 6.58 -0.87
C GLU A 91 0.01 6.95 -0.16
N SER A 92 0.20 6.51 1.08
CA SER A 92 1.42 6.76 1.85
C SER A 92 2.67 6.03 1.35
N MET A 93 2.52 5.08 0.43
CA MET A 93 3.64 4.51 -0.33
C MET A 93 4.26 5.52 -1.31
N VAL A 94 3.49 6.54 -1.71
CA VAL A 94 3.89 7.52 -2.76
C VAL A 94 4.38 8.83 -2.16
N THR A 95 3.85 9.24 -1.02
CA THR A 95 4.07 10.58 -0.45
C THR A 95 4.55 10.50 0.99
N GLY A 96 5.77 10.97 1.26
CA GLY A 96 6.37 11.00 2.58
C GLY A 96 5.82 12.08 3.53
N GLU A 97 5.04 13.03 3.03
CA GLU A 97 4.40 14.07 3.86
C GLU A 97 3.12 13.58 4.59
N MET A 98 2.59 12.43 4.21
CA MET A 98 1.42 11.85 4.85
C MET A 98 1.79 11.21 6.19
N VAL A 99 1.09 11.61 7.25
CA VAL A 99 1.10 10.90 8.53
C VAL A 99 -0.16 10.05 8.60
N VAL A 100 -0.01 8.76 8.80
CA VAL A 100 -1.15 7.82 8.84
C VAL A 100 -1.25 7.16 10.20
N TYR A 101 -2.46 7.16 10.74
CA TYR A 101 -2.81 6.52 11.99
C TYR A 101 -3.63 5.26 11.78
N ALA A 102 -3.35 4.25 12.60
CA ALA A 102 -4.30 3.18 12.88
C ALA A 102 -5.16 3.63 14.07
N VAL A 103 -6.43 3.80 13.84
CA VAL A 103 -7.40 4.28 14.83
C VAL A 103 -8.38 3.16 15.16
N GLU A 104 -8.41 2.74 16.42
CA GLU A 104 -9.42 1.81 16.89
C GLU A 104 -10.70 2.56 17.22
N MET A 105 -11.76 2.26 16.52
CA MET A 105 -13.07 2.89 16.67
C MET A 105 -14.16 1.81 16.59
N ASP A 106 -14.98 1.71 17.64
CA ASP A 106 -16.07 0.70 17.73
C ASP A 106 -15.59 -0.75 17.51
N GLY A 107 -14.40 -1.08 18.00
CA GLY A 107 -13.81 -2.42 17.86
C GLY A 107 -13.29 -2.75 16.47
N LYS A 108 -13.09 -1.73 15.60
CA LYS A 108 -12.52 -1.87 14.26
C LYS A 108 -11.33 -0.94 14.09
N THR A 109 -10.32 -1.41 13.37
CA THR A 109 -9.19 -0.58 12.95
C THR A 109 -9.55 0.17 11.68
N VAL A 110 -9.42 1.50 11.73
CA VAL A 110 -9.58 2.40 10.58
C VAL A 110 -8.23 3.09 10.34
N TYR A 111 -7.74 3.08 9.11
CA TYR A 111 -6.54 3.83 8.72
C TYR A 111 -6.94 5.18 8.15
N MET A 112 -6.45 6.25 8.75
CA MET A 112 -6.73 7.62 8.32
C MET A 112 -5.49 8.49 8.44
N ASP A 113 -5.37 9.50 7.59
CA ASP A 113 -4.31 10.47 7.71
C ASP A 113 -4.58 11.45 8.87
N SER A 114 -3.56 12.25 9.21
CA SER A 114 -3.66 13.19 10.32
C SER A 114 -4.76 14.23 10.11
N GLN A 115 -4.98 14.70 8.89
CA GLN A 115 -6.04 15.67 8.58
C GLN A 115 -7.43 15.06 8.82
N ALA A 116 -7.66 13.85 8.29
CA ALA A 116 -8.93 13.15 8.50
C ALA A 116 -9.20 12.89 10.00
N PHE A 117 -8.15 12.57 10.77
CA PHE A 117 -8.27 12.40 12.22
C PHE A 117 -8.62 13.71 12.93
N ASP A 118 -7.99 14.81 12.54
CA ASP A 118 -8.26 16.13 13.13
C ASP A 118 -9.68 16.62 12.83
N ASP A 119 -10.19 16.29 11.63
CA ASP A 119 -11.53 16.64 11.15
C ASP A 119 -12.67 15.79 11.76
N LEU A 120 -12.35 14.75 12.55
CA LEU A 120 -13.37 13.98 13.26
C LEU A 120 -14.18 14.89 14.19
N SER A 121 -15.50 14.73 14.19
CA SER A 121 -16.38 15.38 15.14
C SER A 121 -16.10 14.95 16.58
N GLN A 122 -16.55 15.72 17.56
CA GLN A 122 -16.39 15.36 18.97
C GLN A 122 -17.00 13.97 19.28
N ALA A 123 -18.19 13.69 18.73
CA ALA A 123 -18.85 12.40 18.90
C ALA A 123 -18.06 11.24 18.31
N GLU A 124 -17.38 11.44 17.17
CA GLU A 124 -16.48 10.43 16.58
C GLU A 124 -15.21 10.25 17.40
N LYS A 125 -14.60 11.34 17.90
CA LYS A 125 -13.43 11.26 18.77
C LYS A 125 -13.71 10.50 20.07
N GLU A 126 -14.91 10.61 20.63
CA GLU A 126 -15.33 9.86 21.82
C GLU A 126 -15.44 8.34 21.58
N ARG A 127 -15.59 7.92 20.32
CA ARG A 127 -15.62 6.50 19.92
C ARG A 127 -14.23 5.91 19.70
N VAL A 128 -13.19 6.74 19.68
CA VAL A 128 -11.80 6.30 19.51
C VAL A 128 -11.29 5.71 20.81
N SER A 129 -10.94 4.42 20.80
CA SER A 129 -10.35 3.73 21.95
C SER A 129 -8.82 3.79 21.96
N SER A 130 -8.19 3.83 20.77
CA SER A 130 -6.74 4.00 20.63
C SER A 130 -6.35 4.62 19.30
N LYS A 131 -5.17 5.25 19.27
CA LYS A 131 -4.56 5.80 18.07
C LYS A 131 -3.07 5.48 18.06
N LYS A 132 -2.57 4.89 16.98
CA LYS A 132 -1.16 4.56 16.79
C LYS A 132 -0.69 5.09 15.44
N THR A 133 0.47 5.76 15.41
CA THR A 133 1.12 6.15 14.15
C THR A 133 1.65 4.90 13.43
N VAL A 134 1.24 4.73 12.18
CA VAL A 134 1.71 3.66 11.28
C VAL A 134 2.77 4.21 10.33
N VAL A 135 2.55 5.41 9.79
CA VAL A 135 3.50 6.10 8.91
C VAL A 135 3.73 7.49 9.47
N GLY A 136 4.98 7.82 9.79
CA GLY A 136 5.39 9.13 10.30
C GLY A 136 5.69 10.12 9.18
N LYS A 137 5.77 11.39 9.54
CA LYS A 137 6.15 12.46 8.59
C LYS A 137 7.57 12.24 8.08
N GLY A 138 7.74 12.34 6.76
CA GLY A 138 9.02 12.10 6.09
C GLY A 138 9.27 10.62 5.76
N GLU A 139 8.34 9.72 6.09
CA GLU A 139 8.43 8.30 5.84
C GLU A 139 7.56 7.89 4.64
N LEU A 140 8.03 6.93 3.85
CA LEU A 140 7.23 6.23 2.85
C LEU A 140 6.84 4.87 3.40
N LEU A 141 5.59 4.47 3.25
CA LEU A 141 5.18 3.14 3.68
C LEU A 141 5.94 2.08 2.91
N THR A 142 6.68 1.27 3.65
CA THR A 142 7.31 0.03 3.19
C THR A 142 6.98 -1.05 4.21
N MET A 143 6.33 -2.10 3.77
CA MET A 143 5.85 -3.18 4.65
C MET A 143 6.69 -4.42 4.46
N ASN A 144 6.98 -5.13 5.53
CA ASN A 144 7.37 -6.54 5.45
C ASN A 144 6.13 -7.43 5.21
N ASP A 145 6.34 -8.73 5.00
CA ASP A 145 5.27 -9.68 4.71
C ASP A 145 4.22 -9.77 5.83
N SER A 146 4.65 -9.70 7.10
CA SER A 146 3.74 -9.74 8.26
C SER A 146 2.92 -8.47 8.38
N GLU A 147 3.52 -7.31 8.16
CA GLU A 147 2.81 -6.01 8.15
C GLU A 147 1.81 -5.95 6.99
N ALA A 148 2.21 -6.37 5.79
CA ALA A 148 1.33 -6.42 4.63
C ALA A 148 0.13 -7.34 4.84
N LEU A 149 0.32 -8.47 5.54
CA LEU A 149 -0.77 -9.37 5.96
C LEU A 149 -1.66 -8.68 7.00
N GLY A 150 -1.09 -8.09 8.04
CA GLY A 150 -1.81 -7.42 9.12
C GLY A 150 -2.62 -6.20 8.67
N PHE A 151 -2.11 -5.43 7.71
CA PHE A 151 -2.81 -4.27 7.13
C PHE A 151 -3.84 -4.65 6.05
N GLY A 152 -3.92 -5.92 5.66
CA GLY A 152 -4.90 -6.38 4.69
C GLY A 152 -4.49 -6.22 3.22
N PHE A 153 -3.21 -6.01 2.92
CA PHE A 153 -2.68 -6.01 1.55
C PHE A 153 -2.38 -7.43 1.05
N SER A 154 -1.63 -8.20 1.81
CA SER A 154 -1.33 -9.59 1.48
C SER A 154 -2.39 -10.53 2.04
N SER A 155 -2.78 -11.51 1.25
CA SER A 155 -3.71 -12.56 1.69
C SER A 155 -3.00 -13.72 2.39
N MET A 156 -1.69 -13.88 2.19
CA MET A 156 -0.87 -14.92 2.79
C MET A 156 0.58 -14.46 2.92
N SER A 157 1.25 -14.94 3.98
CA SER A 157 2.70 -14.97 4.10
C SER A 157 3.13 -16.44 4.09
N VAL A 158 3.98 -16.84 3.13
CA VAL A 158 4.33 -18.23 2.83
C VAL A 158 5.84 -18.40 2.64
N ASP A 159 6.35 -19.62 2.76
CA ASP A 159 7.78 -19.89 2.55
C ASP A 159 8.15 -19.95 1.06
N ASN A 160 7.22 -20.38 0.21
CA ASN A 160 7.44 -20.52 -1.24
C ASN A 160 6.13 -20.58 -2.01
N ILE A 161 6.23 -20.64 -3.33
CA ILE A 161 5.08 -20.68 -4.23
C ILE A 161 4.28 -21.99 -4.09
N ASP A 162 4.93 -23.11 -3.79
CA ASP A 162 4.27 -24.40 -3.66
C ASP A 162 3.34 -24.38 -2.43
N GLU A 163 3.77 -23.82 -1.31
CA GLU A 163 2.91 -23.60 -0.13
C GLU A 163 1.72 -22.69 -0.49
N MET A 164 1.95 -21.62 -1.25
CA MET A 164 0.86 -20.76 -1.71
C MET A 164 -0.18 -21.56 -2.49
N LEU A 165 0.25 -22.36 -3.45
CA LEU A 165 -0.64 -23.16 -4.30
C LEU A 165 -1.43 -24.18 -3.48
N GLN A 166 -0.77 -24.89 -2.55
CA GLN A 166 -1.43 -25.83 -1.64
C GLN A 166 -2.50 -25.17 -0.76
N ARG A 167 -2.26 -23.95 -0.30
CA ARG A 167 -3.22 -23.20 0.55
C ARG A 167 -4.35 -22.55 -0.23
N MET A 168 -4.30 -22.58 -1.56
CA MET A 168 -5.34 -22.04 -2.44
C MET A 168 -6.28 -23.13 -3.00
N GLU A 169 -5.95 -24.39 -2.83
CA GLU A 169 -6.82 -25.55 -3.13
C GLU A 169 -7.93 -25.68 -2.08
#